data_b3b5fc256420b8914e01a23ddff25992
#
_entry.id   b3b5fc256420b8914e01a23ddff25992
#
_cell.length_a   1.000
_cell.length_b   1.000
_cell.length_c   1.000
_cell.angle_alpha   90.00
_cell.angle_beta   90.00
_cell.angle_gamma   90.00
#
_symmetry.space_group_name_H-M   'P 1'
#
loop_
_entity.id
_entity.type
_entity.pdbx_description
1 polymer ?
#
loop_
_entity_poly.entity_id
_entity_poly.type
_entity_poly.pdbx_seq_one_letter_code
_entity_poly.pdbx_strand_id
1 'polypeptide(L)'
;QILWMWILMAGSNGGVDWTTHNNIFYNSLSFKVFDDSWLYKLFCYPFVKNGYDFATFNLVMSTVLLIILFGIIKRNSKNICAVTSLIYIFPLADSIIQKRNFCALIIFLLGIFPLLKNEKRSSIKFCIFTFLAAQVHSSYYLYFLILPLMKLDYEKLNKAIVFFLIGAFVAIPFIPKIAMIFVPAAKVNFYFSTLKIPLYQSICWWSLQLIFTYLFLKEFDINSKLMKYLKIEEDINEKNEYAKLKQFNKILLIFMPLYYYEPTFFRFFRNMLFVNYIYISKIFDKTEKNYKDVIIIFGSIVCFALLVFLSQFVLFGKGFDYLGVPIFEANRFIGK
;
A
#
# COMPACT_ATOMS: atom_id res chain seq x y z
N GLN A 1 -12.49 -12.85 11.41
CA GLN A 1 -11.57 -11.81 10.90
C GLN A 1 -12.28 -10.84 9.94
N ILE A 2 -12.90 -11.32 8.86
CA ILE A 2 -13.55 -10.50 7.82
C ILE A 2 -14.63 -9.59 8.41
N LEU A 3 -15.53 -10.15 9.24
CA LEU A 3 -16.58 -9.38 9.92
C LEU A 3 -15.97 -8.29 10.80
N TRP A 4 -14.89 -8.61 11.52
CA TRP A 4 -14.23 -7.64 12.39
C TRP A 4 -13.54 -6.52 11.59
N MET A 5 -12.86 -6.87 10.48
CA MET A 5 -12.31 -5.87 9.56
C MET A 5 -13.41 -4.94 9.03
N TRP A 6 -14.58 -5.50 8.70
CA TRP A 6 -15.71 -4.72 8.23
C TRP A 6 -16.27 -3.81 9.32
N ILE A 7 -16.47 -4.30 10.56
CA ILE A 7 -16.91 -3.50 11.70
C ILE A 7 -15.99 -2.30 11.91
N LEU A 8 -14.66 -2.53 11.91
CA LEU A 8 -13.70 -1.47 12.13
C LEU A 8 -13.67 -0.45 10.99
N MET A 9 -13.70 -0.90 9.74
CA MET A 9 -13.58 -0.01 8.57
C MET A 9 -14.88 0.71 8.25
N ALA A 10 -15.98 -0.03 8.14
CA ALA A 10 -17.29 0.51 7.78
C ALA A 10 -17.94 1.30 8.91
N GLY A 11 -17.67 0.92 10.17
CA GLY A 11 -18.16 1.60 11.35
C GLY A 11 -17.38 2.84 11.76
N SER A 12 -16.14 3.02 11.27
CA SER A 12 -15.31 4.16 11.67
C SER A 12 -15.90 5.50 11.20
N ASN A 13 -16.23 6.36 12.16
CA ASN A 13 -16.84 7.68 11.98
C ASN A 13 -15.96 8.84 12.52
N GLY A 14 -14.70 8.59 12.80
CA GLY A 14 -13.76 9.57 13.34
C GLY A 14 -12.33 9.34 12.93
N GLY A 15 -11.41 10.06 13.56
CA GLY A 15 -9.97 9.94 13.34
C GLY A 15 -9.38 11.13 12.59
N VAL A 16 -8.07 11.06 12.38
CA VAL A 16 -7.24 12.20 11.93
C VAL A 16 -7.70 12.78 10.59
N ASP A 17 -8.00 11.93 9.63
CA ASP A 17 -8.37 12.34 8.27
C ASP A 17 -9.90 12.49 8.09
N TRP A 18 -10.70 12.29 9.15
CA TRP A 18 -12.15 12.33 9.08
C TRP A 18 -12.69 13.65 8.52
N THR A 19 -12.23 14.77 9.08
CA THR A 19 -12.65 16.11 8.63
C THR A 19 -12.30 16.32 7.16
N THR A 20 -11.12 15.89 6.73
CA THR A 20 -10.69 16.00 5.34
C THR A 20 -11.59 15.18 4.41
N HIS A 21 -11.92 13.94 4.79
CA HIS A 21 -12.82 13.08 4.02
C HIS A 21 -14.23 13.63 3.95
N ASN A 22 -14.74 14.15 5.07
CA ASN A 22 -16.06 14.77 5.18
C ASN A 22 -16.17 16.02 4.28
N ASN A 23 -15.15 16.88 4.30
CA ASN A 23 -15.09 18.05 3.43
C ASN A 23 -15.07 17.65 1.93
N ILE A 24 -14.29 16.63 1.56
CA ILE A 24 -14.26 16.16 0.17
C ILE A 24 -15.62 15.57 -0.24
N PHE A 25 -16.29 14.87 0.67
CA PHE A 25 -17.60 14.29 0.46
C PHE A 25 -18.62 15.39 0.12
N TYR A 26 -18.80 16.40 0.97
CA TYR A 26 -19.76 17.47 0.72
C TYR A 26 -19.39 18.35 -0.48
N ASN A 27 -18.10 18.56 -0.75
CA ASN A 27 -17.63 19.28 -1.93
C ASN A 27 -17.84 18.50 -3.24
N SER A 28 -18.31 17.24 -3.17
CA SER A 28 -18.61 16.45 -4.36
C SER A 28 -19.80 16.97 -5.18
N LEU A 29 -20.65 17.84 -4.61
CA LEU A 29 -21.73 18.47 -5.39
C LEU A 29 -21.23 19.39 -6.51
N SER A 30 -20.04 19.97 -6.36
CA SER A 30 -19.45 20.94 -7.29
C SER A 30 -18.19 20.42 -8.00
N PHE A 31 -17.95 19.09 -8.03
CA PHE A 31 -16.75 18.56 -8.67
C PHE A 31 -16.78 18.71 -10.19
N LYS A 32 -15.60 18.87 -10.77
CA LYS A 32 -15.40 18.79 -12.22
C LYS A 32 -14.57 17.56 -12.54
N VAL A 33 -14.80 16.98 -13.72
CA VAL A 33 -13.99 15.87 -14.23
C VAL A 33 -12.56 16.36 -14.40
N PHE A 34 -11.60 15.54 -13.97
CA PHE A 34 -10.16 15.81 -13.88
C PHE A 34 -9.72 16.80 -12.78
N ASP A 35 -10.62 17.29 -11.92
CA ASP A 35 -10.20 17.91 -10.65
C ASP A 35 -9.49 16.89 -9.74
N ASP A 36 -8.79 17.39 -8.74
CA ASP A 36 -8.13 16.50 -7.75
C ASP A 36 -9.15 15.55 -7.10
N SER A 37 -8.84 14.25 -7.19
CA SER A 37 -9.69 13.18 -6.64
C SER A 37 -11.13 13.13 -7.22
N TRP A 38 -11.32 13.55 -8.47
CA TRP A 38 -12.65 13.64 -9.08
C TRP A 38 -13.39 12.31 -9.12
N LEU A 39 -12.70 11.18 -9.31
CA LEU A 39 -13.34 9.87 -9.32
C LEU A 39 -13.86 9.49 -7.93
N TYR A 40 -13.13 9.85 -6.86
CA TYR A 40 -13.65 9.67 -5.50
C TYR A 40 -14.88 10.55 -5.25
N LYS A 41 -14.86 11.81 -5.68
CA LYS A 41 -16.01 12.72 -5.60
C LYS A 41 -17.21 12.21 -6.40
N LEU A 42 -16.96 11.57 -7.56
CA LEU A 42 -18.01 10.92 -8.34
C LEU A 42 -18.69 9.80 -7.53
N PHE A 43 -17.94 9.01 -6.77
CA PHE A 43 -18.54 8.00 -5.88
C PHE A 43 -19.33 8.63 -4.73
N CYS A 44 -18.90 9.77 -4.21
CA CYS A 44 -19.60 10.51 -3.15
C CYS A 44 -20.89 11.18 -3.65
N TYR A 45 -20.90 11.68 -4.89
CA TYR A 45 -21.96 12.53 -5.46
C TYR A 45 -23.39 11.99 -5.27
N PRO A 46 -23.71 10.71 -5.60
CA PRO A 46 -25.07 10.22 -5.45
C PRO A 46 -25.56 10.21 -3.99
N PHE A 47 -24.67 10.03 -3.03
CA PHE A 47 -25.00 10.06 -1.61
C PHE A 47 -25.32 11.48 -1.15
N VAL A 48 -24.46 12.43 -1.43
CA VAL A 48 -24.67 13.84 -1.06
C VAL A 48 -25.92 14.40 -1.72
N LYS A 49 -26.11 14.12 -3.01
CA LYS A 49 -27.30 14.57 -3.76
C LYS A 49 -28.62 14.07 -3.14
N ASN A 50 -28.61 12.87 -2.56
CA ASN A 50 -29.78 12.29 -1.90
C ASN A 50 -29.85 12.58 -0.39
N GLY A 51 -29.01 13.48 0.14
CA GLY A 51 -29.03 13.90 1.53
C GLY A 51 -28.44 12.91 2.55
N TYR A 52 -27.69 11.88 2.08
CA TYR A 52 -26.98 10.98 2.98
C TYR A 52 -25.72 11.64 3.55
N ASP A 53 -25.32 11.21 4.73
CA ASP A 53 -24.10 11.64 5.39
C ASP A 53 -22.87 10.82 4.93
N PHE A 54 -21.68 11.32 5.31
CA PHE A 54 -20.43 10.64 4.99
C PHE A 54 -20.30 9.28 5.68
N ALA A 55 -20.92 9.08 6.86
CA ALA A 55 -20.89 7.81 7.57
C ALA A 55 -21.63 6.71 6.79
N THR A 56 -22.77 7.06 6.18
CA THR A 56 -23.53 6.14 5.30
C THR A 56 -22.75 5.82 4.03
N PHE A 57 -22.12 6.83 3.40
CA PHE A 57 -21.22 6.61 2.27
C PHE A 57 -20.06 5.68 2.66
N ASN A 58 -19.40 5.95 3.79
CA ASN A 58 -18.30 5.13 4.29
C ASN A 58 -18.70 3.67 4.51
N LEU A 59 -19.89 3.44 5.06
CA LEU A 59 -20.45 2.09 5.28
C LEU A 59 -20.53 1.32 3.95
N VAL A 60 -21.19 1.92 2.95
CA VAL A 60 -21.40 1.29 1.65
C VAL A 60 -20.06 1.10 0.92
N MET A 61 -19.24 2.15 0.85
CA MET A 61 -17.95 2.12 0.15
C MET A 61 -17.02 1.08 0.78
N SER A 62 -16.86 1.07 2.10
CA SER A 62 -16.02 0.09 2.80
C SER A 62 -16.50 -1.34 2.57
N THR A 63 -17.82 -1.57 2.53
CA THR A 63 -18.39 -2.88 2.23
C THR A 63 -18.00 -3.34 0.83
N VAL A 64 -18.19 -2.49 -0.19
CA VAL A 64 -17.84 -2.81 -1.57
C VAL A 64 -16.33 -3.06 -1.71
N LEU A 65 -15.49 -2.19 -1.13
CA LEU A 65 -14.04 -2.33 -1.21
C LEU A 65 -13.53 -3.61 -0.53
N LEU A 66 -14.09 -3.99 0.61
CA LEU A 66 -13.73 -5.25 1.28
C LEU A 66 -14.17 -6.47 0.49
N ILE A 67 -15.36 -6.46 -0.11
CA ILE A 67 -15.81 -7.55 -0.99
C ILE A 67 -14.83 -7.73 -2.15
N ILE A 68 -14.41 -6.64 -2.80
CA ILE A 68 -13.42 -6.69 -3.88
C ILE A 68 -12.07 -7.21 -3.36
N LEU A 69 -11.58 -6.70 -2.22
CA LEU A 69 -10.33 -7.16 -1.60
C LEU A 69 -10.35 -8.66 -1.34
N PHE A 70 -11.43 -9.17 -0.74
CA PHE A 70 -11.55 -10.61 -0.47
C PHE A 70 -11.64 -11.42 -1.75
N GLY A 71 -12.31 -10.91 -2.78
CA GLY A 71 -12.31 -11.53 -4.11
C GLY A 71 -10.89 -11.63 -4.69
N ILE A 72 -10.10 -10.56 -4.56
CA ILE A 72 -8.69 -10.55 -4.97
C ILE A 72 -7.87 -11.56 -4.16
N ILE A 73 -8.00 -11.58 -2.83
CA ILE A 73 -7.27 -12.51 -1.97
C ILE A 73 -7.63 -13.95 -2.33
N LYS A 74 -8.93 -14.28 -2.42
CA LYS A 74 -9.42 -15.63 -2.75
C LYS A 74 -8.93 -16.12 -4.11
N ARG A 75 -8.83 -15.22 -5.10
CA ARG A 75 -8.33 -15.55 -6.44
C ARG A 75 -6.82 -15.83 -6.46
N ASN A 76 -6.07 -15.25 -5.53
CA ASN A 76 -4.61 -15.24 -5.58
C ASN A 76 -3.94 -16.03 -4.44
N SER A 77 -4.68 -16.48 -3.42
CA SER A 77 -4.18 -17.29 -2.31
C SER A 77 -5.25 -18.28 -1.83
N LYS A 78 -4.82 -19.48 -1.45
CA LYS A 78 -5.66 -20.49 -0.78
C LYS A 78 -5.76 -20.20 0.72
N ASN A 79 -4.78 -19.51 1.31
CA ASN A 79 -4.70 -19.20 2.74
C ASN A 79 -5.23 -17.81 3.07
N ILE A 80 -6.54 -17.60 2.88
CA ILE A 80 -7.22 -16.32 3.14
C ILE A 80 -6.98 -15.87 4.58
N CYS A 81 -7.03 -16.80 5.55
CA CYS A 81 -6.83 -16.46 6.97
C CYS A 81 -5.43 -15.92 7.26
N ALA A 82 -4.38 -16.48 6.66
CA ALA A 82 -3.02 -15.99 6.84
C ALA A 82 -2.86 -14.57 6.28
N VAL A 83 -3.36 -14.34 5.06
CA VAL A 83 -3.32 -13.01 4.42
C VAL A 83 -4.07 -11.98 5.25
N THR A 84 -5.31 -12.29 5.66
CA THR A 84 -6.15 -11.36 6.42
C THR A 84 -5.59 -11.08 7.81
N SER A 85 -4.95 -12.06 8.47
CA SER A 85 -4.27 -11.85 9.74
C SER A 85 -3.10 -10.86 9.62
N LEU A 86 -2.28 -10.99 8.58
CA LEU A 86 -1.17 -10.08 8.33
C LEU A 86 -1.68 -8.66 8.01
N ILE A 87 -2.71 -8.54 7.17
CA ILE A 87 -3.35 -7.26 6.86
C ILE A 87 -3.94 -6.64 8.14
N TYR A 88 -4.54 -7.45 9.02
CA TYR A 88 -5.11 -7.00 10.27
C TYR A 88 -4.06 -6.41 11.22
N ILE A 89 -2.89 -7.05 11.34
CA ILE A 89 -1.77 -6.53 12.13
C ILE A 89 -1.30 -5.20 11.55
N PHE A 90 -1.04 -5.19 10.25
CA PHE A 90 -0.64 -4.01 9.49
C PHE A 90 -0.80 -4.31 7.98
N PRO A 91 -1.48 -3.44 7.17
CA PRO A 91 -1.77 -2.03 7.42
C PRO A 91 -3.29 -1.69 7.56
N LEU A 92 -4.10 -2.55 8.17
CA LEU A 92 -5.56 -2.31 8.25
C LEU A 92 -5.89 -0.96 8.93
N ALA A 93 -5.32 -0.71 10.12
CA ALA A 93 -5.61 0.52 10.87
C ALA A 93 -5.33 1.77 10.04
N ASP A 94 -4.24 1.78 9.31
CA ASP A 94 -3.87 2.86 8.43
C ASP A 94 -4.80 2.99 7.20
N SER A 95 -5.29 1.87 6.70
CA SER A 95 -6.31 1.82 5.64
C SER A 95 -7.65 2.38 6.10
N ILE A 96 -8.01 2.19 7.37
CA ILE A 96 -9.21 2.76 7.99
C ILE A 96 -9.09 4.29 8.07
N ILE A 97 -7.92 4.80 8.45
CA ILE A 97 -7.66 6.24 8.53
C ILE A 97 -7.63 6.85 7.12
N GLN A 98 -6.89 6.25 6.21
CA GLN A 98 -6.65 6.77 4.85
C GLN A 98 -7.64 6.19 3.83
N LYS A 99 -8.94 6.40 4.02
CA LYS A 99 -10.03 5.79 3.23
C LYS A 99 -9.87 5.98 1.71
N ARG A 100 -9.48 7.17 1.25
CA ARG A 100 -9.24 7.43 -0.18
C ARG A 100 -8.05 6.64 -0.72
N ASN A 101 -6.97 6.55 0.06
CA ASN A 101 -5.82 5.75 -0.33
C ASN A 101 -6.20 4.26 -0.43
N PHE A 102 -7.02 3.76 0.50
CA PHE A 102 -7.51 2.38 0.46
C PHE A 102 -8.40 2.14 -0.76
N CYS A 103 -9.32 3.06 -1.09
CA CYS A 103 -10.12 2.97 -2.32
C CYS A 103 -9.23 2.90 -3.57
N ALA A 104 -8.24 3.81 -3.67
CA ALA A 104 -7.27 3.80 -4.76
C ALA A 104 -6.44 2.51 -4.80
N LEU A 105 -6.04 1.99 -3.63
CA LEU A 105 -5.32 0.71 -3.51
C LEU A 105 -6.12 -0.45 -4.12
N ILE A 106 -7.39 -0.58 -3.77
CA ILE A 106 -8.23 -1.67 -4.30
C ILE A 106 -8.31 -1.62 -5.81
N ILE A 107 -8.49 -0.42 -6.40
CA ILE A 107 -8.46 -0.23 -7.85
C ILE A 107 -7.09 -0.62 -8.43
N PHE A 108 -6.01 -0.19 -7.82
CA PHE A 108 -4.64 -0.49 -8.23
C PHE A 108 -4.34 -2.01 -8.19
N LEU A 109 -4.86 -2.73 -7.19
CA LEU A 109 -4.68 -4.18 -7.08
C LEU A 109 -5.27 -4.93 -8.28
N LEU A 110 -6.33 -4.43 -8.90
CA LEU A 110 -6.90 -5.02 -10.13
C LEU A 110 -5.94 -4.93 -11.33
N GLY A 111 -5.01 -3.96 -11.32
CA GLY A 111 -4.00 -3.79 -12.37
C GLY A 111 -2.68 -4.53 -12.08
N ILE A 112 -2.24 -4.57 -10.81
CA ILE A 112 -0.93 -5.13 -10.48
C ILE A 112 -0.89 -6.66 -10.58
N PHE A 113 -1.93 -7.38 -10.17
CA PHE A 113 -1.96 -8.85 -10.27
C PHE A 113 -1.87 -9.35 -11.70
N PRO A 114 -2.62 -8.82 -12.69
CA PRO A 114 -2.39 -9.13 -14.11
C PRO A 114 -0.96 -8.88 -14.57
N LEU A 115 -0.31 -7.78 -14.09
CA LEU A 115 1.06 -7.43 -14.45
C LEU A 115 2.05 -8.47 -13.92
N LEU A 116 1.93 -8.86 -12.66
CA LEU A 116 2.79 -9.87 -12.03
C LEU A 116 2.62 -11.23 -12.69
N LYS A 117 1.39 -11.62 -13.01
CA LYS A 117 1.05 -12.89 -13.69
C LYS A 117 1.35 -12.93 -15.19
N ASN A 118 1.83 -11.86 -15.76
CA ASN A 118 2.10 -11.74 -17.19
C ASN A 118 0.87 -12.06 -18.07
N GLU A 119 -0.33 -11.69 -17.60
CA GLU A 119 -1.55 -11.87 -18.37
C GLU A 119 -1.51 -11.10 -19.70
N LYS A 120 -2.30 -11.54 -20.68
CA LYS A 120 -2.47 -10.82 -21.94
C LYS A 120 -2.86 -9.37 -21.71
N ARG A 121 -2.14 -8.45 -22.35
CA ARG A 121 -2.31 -6.99 -22.21
C ARG A 121 -2.13 -6.46 -20.76
N SER A 122 -1.33 -7.13 -19.95
CA SER A 122 -1.14 -6.80 -18.53
C SER A 122 -0.63 -5.37 -18.32
N SER A 123 0.29 -4.89 -19.15
CA SER A 123 0.79 -3.50 -19.07
C SER A 123 -0.33 -2.47 -19.32
N ILE A 124 -1.24 -2.75 -20.26
CA ILE A 124 -2.39 -1.88 -20.54
C ILE A 124 -3.36 -1.89 -19.35
N LYS A 125 -3.68 -3.08 -18.81
CA LYS A 125 -4.51 -3.21 -17.60
C LYS A 125 -3.89 -2.43 -16.43
N PHE A 126 -2.59 -2.58 -16.22
CA PHE A 126 -1.87 -1.85 -15.18
C PHE A 126 -1.98 -0.33 -15.38
N CYS A 127 -1.75 0.18 -16.60
CA CYS A 127 -1.91 1.59 -16.90
C CYS A 127 -3.32 2.10 -16.61
N ILE A 128 -4.35 1.39 -17.06
CA ILE A 128 -5.75 1.80 -16.86
C ILE A 128 -6.08 1.85 -15.37
N PHE A 129 -5.81 0.78 -14.62
CA PHE A 129 -6.15 0.73 -13.20
C PHE A 129 -5.28 1.67 -12.34
N THR A 130 -4.02 1.88 -12.70
CA THR A 130 -3.16 2.89 -12.06
C THR A 130 -3.68 4.29 -12.33
N PHE A 131 -4.13 4.58 -13.56
CA PHE A 131 -4.75 5.87 -13.90
C PHE A 131 -6.03 6.09 -13.10
N LEU A 132 -6.94 5.12 -13.04
CA LEU A 132 -8.16 5.20 -12.26
C LEU A 132 -7.87 5.37 -10.76
N ALA A 133 -6.90 4.63 -10.22
CA ALA A 133 -6.46 4.80 -8.84
C ALA A 133 -5.90 6.22 -8.58
N ALA A 134 -5.16 6.78 -9.53
CA ALA A 134 -4.64 8.14 -9.46
C ALA A 134 -5.76 9.21 -9.47
N GLN A 135 -6.90 8.93 -10.13
CA GLN A 135 -8.08 9.82 -10.09
C GLN A 135 -8.81 9.77 -8.73
N VAL A 136 -8.57 8.74 -7.92
CA VAL A 136 -9.05 8.66 -6.53
C VAL A 136 -8.04 9.30 -5.58
N HIS A 137 -6.75 9.02 -5.79
CA HIS A 137 -5.67 9.54 -4.95
C HIS A 137 -4.40 9.79 -5.78
N SER A 138 -4.05 11.05 -5.97
CA SER A 138 -3.01 11.51 -6.91
C SER A 138 -1.62 10.89 -6.72
N SER A 139 -1.28 10.36 -5.52
CA SER A 139 0.01 9.67 -5.32
C SER A 139 0.20 8.46 -6.24
N TYR A 140 -0.89 7.86 -6.74
CA TYR A 140 -0.79 6.70 -7.63
C TYR A 140 -0.21 7.01 -9.02
N TYR A 141 -0.13 8.28 -9.42
CA TYR A 141 0.61 8.65 -10.64
C TYR A 141 2.07 8.21 -10.58
N LEU A 142 2.68 8.18 -9.41
CA LEU A 142 4.08 7.77 -9.25
C LEU A 142 4.32 6.29 -9.57
N TYR A 143 3.30 5.45 -9.47
CA TYR A 143 3.43 4.03 -9.87
C TYR A 143 3.61 3.82 -11.38
N PHE A 144 3.33 4.82 -12.23
CA PHE A 144 3.64 4.72 -13.66
C PHE A 144 5.15 4.57 -13.93
N LEU A 145 6.01 5.08 -13.03
CA LEU A 145 7.46 4.91 -13.12
C LEU A 145 7.90 3.44 -13.06
N ILE A 146 7.05 2.56 -12.56
CA ILE A 146 7.35 1.14 -12.41
C ILE A 146 7.44 0.43 -13.77
N LEU A 147 6.56 0.76 -14.71
CA LEU A 147 6.52 0.06 -16.00
C LEU A 147 7.81 0.14 -16.82
N PRO A 148 8.41 1.33 -17.04
CA PRO A 148 9.67 1.41 -17.76
C PRO A 148 10.81 0.73 -17.00
N LEU A 149 10.84 0.79 -15.66
CA LEU A 149 11.86 0.17 -14.84
C LEU A 149 11.76 -1.36 -14.82
N MET A 150 10.54 -1.92 -14.90
CA MET A 150 10.32 -3.36 -15.00
C MET A 150 10.79 -3.97 -16.33
N LYS A 151 11.08 -3.15 -17.35
CA LYS A 151 11.66 -3.63 -18.61
C LYS A 151 13.19 -3.77 -18.56
N LEU A 152 13.82 -3.23 -17.54
CA LEU A 152 15.27 -3.35 -17.37
C LEU A 152 15.64 -4.74 -16.87
N ASP A 153 16.76 -5.26 -17.38
CA ASP A 153 17.37 -6.46 -16.83
C ASP A 153 17.74 -6.22 -15.35
N TYR A 154 17.75 -7.28 -14.58
CA TYR A 154 17.95 -7.21 -13.13
C TYR A 154 19.25 -6.48 -12.73
N GLU A 155 20.36 -6.68 -13.47
CA GLU A 155 21.62 -5.99 -13.21
C GLU A 155 21.54 -4.49 -13.52
N LYS A 156 20.96 -4.13 -14.67
CA LYS A 156 20.75 -2.73 -15.07
C LYS A 156 19.82 -2.03 -14.09
N LEU A 157 18.76 -2.73 -13.65
CA LEU A 157 17.83 -2.20 -12.64
C LEU A 157 18.55 -1.92 -11.31
N ASN A 158 19.38 -2.84 -10.82
CA ASN A 158 20.12 -2.62 -9.58
C ASN A 158 21.05 -1.41 -9.69
N LYS A 159 21.81 -1.30 -10.77
CA LYS A 159 22.68 -0.14 -11.03
C LYS A 159 21.87 1.15 -11.10
N ALA A 160 20.75 1.14 -11.83
CA ALA A 160 19.88 2.31 -11.97
C ALA A 160 19.29 2.74 -10.61
N ILE A 161 18.82 1.80 -9.77
CA ILE A 161 18.28 2.10 -8.45
C ILE A 161 19.37 2.69 -7.53
N VAL A 162 20.55 2.08 -7.48
CA VAL A 162 21.66 2.58 -6.66
C VAL A 162 22.06 3.98 -7.10
N PHE A 163 22.26 4.18 -8.42
CA PHE A 163 22.60 5.49 -8.95
C PHE A 163 21.53 6.54 -8.67
N PHE A 164 20.24 6.16 -8.86
CA PHE A 164 19.11 7.03 -8.55
C PHE A 164 19.06 7.38 -7.06
N LEU A 165 19.25 6.41 -6.16
CA LEU A 165 19.22 6.65 -4.72
C LEU A 165 20.34 7.60 -4.30
N ILE A 166 21.58 7.38 -4.76
CA ILE A 166 22.69 8.29 -4.46
C ILE A 166 22.36 9.70 -4.96
N GLY A 167 21.96 9.83 -6.21
CA GLY A 167 21.57 11.12 -6.78
C GLY A 167 20.41 11.79 -6.05
N ALA A 168 19.38 11.02 -5.69
CA ALA A 168 18.21 11.53 -4.98
C ALA A 168 18.52 11.94 -3.54
N PHE A 169 19.38 11.22 -2.82
CA PHE A 169 19.85 11.62 -1.49
C PHE A 169 20.68 12.91 -1.54
N VAL A 170 21.54 13.05 -2.52
CA VAL A 170 22.28 14.32 -2.77
C VAL A 170 21.32 15.45 -3.16
N ALA A 171 20.28 15.12 -3.94
CA ALA A 171 19.29 16.09 -4.40
C ALA A 171 18.20 16.42 -3.38
N ILE A 172 18.17 15.80 -2.18
CA ILE A 172 17.17 16.08 -1.15
C ILE A 172 16.86 17.58 -0.99
N PRO A 173 17.84 18.51 -0.83
CA PRO A 173 17.54 19.92 -0.66
C PRO A 173 16.81 20.56 -1.85
N PHE A 174 16.88 19.94 -3.02
CA PHE A 174 16.31 20.46 -4.26
C PHE A 174 14.98 19.79 -4.64
N ILE A 175 14.61 18.66 -4.01
CA ILE A 175 13.38 17.93 -4.30
C ILE A 175 12.12 18.82 -4.25
N PRO A 176 11.93 19.74 -3.27
CA PRO A 176 10.78 20.64 -3.29
C PRO A 176 10.70 21.51 -4.52
N LYS A 177 11.84 22.07 -4.98
CA LYS A 177 11.89 22.88 -6.20
C LYS A 177 11.55 22.08 -7.45
N ILE A 178 12.07 20.85 -7.54
CA ILE A 178 11.75 19.93 -8.64
C ILE A 178 10.27 19.54 -8.62
N ALA A 179 9.73 19.26 -7.41
CA ALA A 179 8.33 18.91 -7.25
C ALA A 179 7.38 20.04 -7.70
N MET A 180 7.75 21.32 -7.53
CA MET A 180 6.96 22.46 -7.99
C MET A 180 6.72 22.49 -9.50
N ILE A 181 7.56 21.83 -10.28
CA ILE A 181 7.38 21.73 -11.75
C ILE A 181 6.15 20.87 -12.09
N PHE A 182 5.85 19.85 -11.26
CA PHE A 182 4.84 18.84 -11.55
C PHE A 182 3.62 18.89 -10.62
N VAL A 183 3.74 19.58 -9.48
CA VAL A 183 2.77 19.55 -8.39
C VAL A 183 2.43 20.98 -7.98
N PRO A 184 1.14 21.33 -7.75
CA PRO A 184 0.75 22.66 -7.29
C PRO A 184 1.50 23.08 -6.02
N ALA A 185 1.90 24.35 -5.98
CA ALA A 185 2.72 24.92 -4.88
C ALA A 185 2.11 24.65 -3.50
N ALA A 186 0.80 24.72 -3.34
CA ALA A 186 0.12 24.42 -2.07
C ALA A 186 0.40 23.00 -1.57
N LYS A 187 0.40 21.99 -2.46
CA LYS A 187 0.73 20.61 -2.09
C LYS A 187 2.23 20.44 -1.80
N VAL A 188 3.08 21.12 -2.57
CA VAL A 188 4.53 21.10 -2.31
C VAL A 188 4.84 21.71 -0.95
N ASN A 189 4.26 22.85 -0.64
CA ASN A 189 4.41 23.47 0.67
C ASN A 189 3.91 22.58 1.80
N PHE A 190 2.78 21.90 1.62
CA PHE A 190 2.25 20.97 2.62
C PHE A 190 3.21 19.80 2.90
N TYR A 191 3.71 19.13 1.86
CA TYR A 191 4.50 17.91 2.04
C TYR A 191 6.00 18.15 2.26
N PHE A 192 6.56 19.26 1.79
CA PHE A 192 8.01 19.45 1.74
C PHE A 192 8.53 20.64 2.56
N SER A 193 7.68 21.58 3.01
CA SER A 193 8.14 22.75 3.75
C SER A 193 7.76 22.75 5.23
N THR A 194 6.65 22.15 5.62
CA THR A 194 6.09 22.24 6.97
C THR A 194 6.35 21.04 7.88
N LEU A 195 6.70 19.89 7.31
CA LEU A 195 6.75 18.63 8.04
C LEU A 195 8.11 17.93 7.85
N LYS A 196 9.20 18.59 8.26
CA LYS A 196 10.49 17.89 8.37
C LYS A 196 10.43 16.94 9.55
N ILE A 197 10.59 15.65 9.26
CA ILE A 197 10.72 14.65 10.32
C ILE A 197 12.19 14.55 10.78
N PRO A 198 12.43 14.17 12.02
CA PRO A 198 13.78 13.90 12.50
C PRO A 198 14.45 12.80 11.66
N LEU A 199 15.74 12.94 11.41
CA LEU A 199 16.51 12.01 10.56
C LEU A 199 16.40 10.55 11.05
N TYR A 200 16.38 10.32 12.36
CA TYR A 200 16.25 8.97 12.92
C TYR A 200 14.94 8.27 12.51
N GLN A 201 13.85 9.02 12.36
CA GLN A 201 12.58 8.48 11.87
C GLN A 201 12.70 8.07 10.40
N SER A 202 13.32 8.91 9.57
CA SER A 202 13.58 8.57 8.15
C SER A 202 14.43 7.31 8.04
N ILE A 203 15.50 7.21 8.85
CA ILE A 203 16.38 6.03 8.89
C ILE A 203 15.58 4.77 9.28
N CYS A 204 14.67 4.88 10.25
CA CYS A 204 13.81 3.77 10.64
C CYS A 204 12.95 3.29 9.46
N TRP A 205 12.27 4.18 8.76
CA TRP A 205 11.44 3.83 7.61
C TRP A 205 12.25 3.23 6.46
N TRP A 206 13.43 3.77 6.17
CA TRP A 206 14.35 3.23 5.19
C TRP A 206 14.80 1.82 5.58
N SER A 207 15.19 1.63 6.84
CA SER A 207 15.63 0.34 7.37
C SER A 207 14.53 -0.72 7.27
N LEU A 208 13.29 -0.39 7.64
CA LEU A 208 12.16 -1.31 7.53
C LEU A 208 11.92 -1.76 6.09
N GLN A 209 11.95 -0.83 5.13
CA GLN A 209 11.77 -1.19 3.72
C GLN A 209 12.96 -2.01 3.18
N LEU A 210 14.19 -1.65 3.55
CA LEU A 210 15.40 -2.39 3.15
C LEU A 210 15.41 -3.81 3.73
N ILE A 211 15.10 -3.95 5.03
CA ILE A 211 14.97 -5.24 5.70
C ILE A 211 13.96 -6.12 4.95
N PHE A 212 12.78 -5.59 4.66
CA PHE A 212 11.78 -6.36 3.92
C PHE A 212 12.29 -6.74 2.52
N THR A 213 12.81 -5.77 1.78
CA THR A 213 13.22 -5.98 0.38
C THR A 213 14.41 -6.94 0.25
N TYR A 214 15.37 -6.88 1.15
CA TYR A 214 16.61 -7.68 1.04
C TYR A 214 16.63 -8.94 1.90
N LEU A 215 15.93 -8.99 3.04
CA LEU A 215 15.88 -10.19 3.85
C LEU A 215 14.70 -11.09 3.46
N PHE A 216 13.48 -10.56 3.50
CA PHE A 216 12.30 -11.39 3.20
C PHE A 216 12.22 -11.77 1.71
N LEU A 217 12.42 -10.81 0.80
CA LEU A 217 12.34 -11.11 -0.61
C LEU A 217 13.56 -11.86 -1.16
N LYS A 218 14.67 -11.93 -0.41
CA LYS A 218 15.79 -12.80 -0.76
C LYS A 218 15.40 -14.28 -0.69
N GLU A 219 14.59 -14.67 0.29
CA GLU A 219 14.11 -16.04 0.43
C GLU A 219 13.21 -16.47 -0.75
N PHE A 220 12.64 -15.50 -1.47
CA PHE A 220 11.90 -15.72 -2.73
C PHE A 220 12.82 -15.67 -3.97
N ASP A 221 14.13 -15.65 -3.79
CA ASP A 221 15.06 -15.82 -4.92
C ASP A 221 15.00 -17.28 -5.40
N ILE A 222 14.96 -17.45 -6.72
CA ILE A 222 14.90 -18.74 -7.41
C ILE A 222 15.97 -19.71 -6.91
N ASN A 223 17.13 -19.20 -6.54
CA ASN A 223 18.25 -19.99 -6.04
C ASN A 223 18.22 -20.19 -4.51
N SER A 224 17.22 -19.63 -3.81
CA SER A 224 17.11 -19.81 -2.37
C SER A 224 16.77 -21.25 -2.02
N LYS A 225 17.24 -21.70 -0.84
CA LYS A 225 16.89 -23.03 -0.31
C LYS A 225 15.38 -23.19 -0.17
N LEU A 226 14.67 -22.12 0.18
CA LEU A 226 13.23 -22.10 0.33
C LEU A 226 12.51 -22.37 -0.99
N MET A 227 12.88 -21.69 -2.08
CA MET A 227 12.23 -21.86 -3.39
C MET A 227 12.47 -23.26 -3.96
N LYS A 228 13.69 -23.82 -3.77
CA LYS A 228 14.01 -25.20 -4.13
C LYS A 228 13.17 -26.19 -3.30
N TYR A 229 13.07 -25.97 -2.00
CA TYR A 229 12.28 -26.79 -1.10
C TYR A 229 10.79 -26.82 -1.47
N LEU A 230 10.23 -25.65 -1.86
CA LEU A 230 8.83 -25.51 -2.24
C LEU A 230 8.53 -26.00 -3.67
N LYS A 231 9.55 -26.49 -4.39
CA LYS A 231 9.42 -26.93 -5.80
C LYS A 231 8.80 -25.89 -6.74
N ILE A 232 8.93 -24.60 -6.39
CA ILE A 232 8.42 -23.49 -7.22
C ILE A 232 9.19 -23.41 -8.54
N GLU A 233 10.39 -23.98 -8.60
CA GLU A 233 11.21 -24.05 -9.80
C GLU A 233 10.55 -24.87 -10.93
N GLU A 234 9.64 -25.76 -10.60
CA GLU A 234 8.93 -26.62 -11.57
C GLU A 234 7.84 -25.85 -12.36
N ASP A 235 7.33 -24.74 -11.80
CA ASP A 235 6.35 -23.89 -12.49
C ASP A 235 7.00 -22.57 -12.96
N ILE A 236 7.29 -22.51 -14.26
CA ILE A 236 7.91 -21.34 -14.92
C ILE A 236 7.06 -20.07 -14.71
N ASN A 237 5.74 -20.19 -14.71
CA ASN A 237 4.85 -19.04 -14.56
C ASN A 237 4.97 -18.47 -13.13
N GLU A 238 4.92 -19.34 -12.14
CA GLU A 238 5.03 -18.93 -10.74
C GLU A 238 6.42 -18.34 -10.45
N LYS A 239 7.47 -18.94 -10.98
CA LYS A 239 8.84 -18.41 -10.93
C LYS A 239 8.91 -16.96 -11.46
N ASN A 240 8.29 -16.71 -12.61
CA ASN A 240 8.24 -15.39 -13.21
C ASN A 240 7.43 -14.39 -12.36
N GLU A 241 6.34 -14.84 -11.73
CA GLU A 241 5.55 -14.00 -10.81
C GLU A 241 6.40 -13.52 -9.62
N TYR A 242 7.14 -14.41 -8.96
CA TYR A 242 8.02 -14.06 -7.83
C TYR A 242 9.18 -13.15 -8.27
N ALA A 243 9.77 -13.41 -9.44
CA ALA A 243 10.83 -12.55 -9.98
C ALA A 243 10.31 -11.12 -10.20
N LYS A 244 9.12 -10.96 -10.78
CA LYS A 244 8.48 -9.66 -10.96
C LYS A 244 8.08 -9.00 -9.65
N LEU A 245 7.58 -9.76 -8.69
CA LEU A 245 7.27 -9.23 -7.35
C LEU A 245 8.53 -8.65 -6.69
N LYS A 246 9.64 -9.38 -6.75
CA LYS A 246 10.93 -8.93 -6.24
C LYS A 246 11.42 -7.67 -6.96
N GLN A 247 11.32 -7.66 -8.29
CA GLN A 247 11.68 -6.50 -9.11
C GLN A 247 10.81 -5.28 -8.75
N PHE A 248 9.50 -5.46 -8.59
CA PHE A 248 8.58 -4.41 -8.21
C PHE A 248 8.95 -3.79 -6.84
N ASN A 249 9.15 -4.64 -5.82
CA ASN A 249 9.54 -4.16 -4.49
C ASN A 249 10.89 -3.42 -4.51
N LYS A 250 11.85 -3.84 -5.33
CA LYS A 250 13.11 -3.11 -5.51
C LYS A 250 12.91 -1.74 -6.15
N ILE A 251 12.04 -1.64 -7.16
CA ILE A 251 11.73 -0.35 -7.79
C ILE A 251 11.16 0.63 -6.77
N LEU A 252 10.36 0.16 -5.79
CA LEU A 252 9.80 1.05 -4.77
C LEU A 252 10.85 1.72 -3.89
N LEU A 253 12.10 1.23 -3.87
CA LEU A 253 13.20 1.90 -3.16
C LEU A 253 13.47 3.32 -3.69
N ILE A 254 13.10 3.62 -4.95
CA ILE A 254 13.25 4.97 -5.52
C ILE A 254 12.45 6.03 -4.74
N PHE A 255 11.42 5.64 -3.98
CA PHE A 255 10.62 6.55 -3.19
C PHE A 255 11.17 6.82 -1.78
N MET A 256 12.20 6.08 -1.34
CA MET A 256 12.78 6.23 -0.01
C MET A 256 13.24 7.67 0.32
N PRO A 257 13.87 8.43 -0.59
CA PRO A 257 14.28 9.81 -0.29
C PRO A 257 13.12 10.72 0.11
N LEU A 258 11.89 10.42 -0.35
CA LEU A 258 10.68 11.20 0.00
C LEU A 258 10.29 11.04 1.48
N TYR A 259 10.68 9.93 2.14
CA TYR A 259 10.35 9.68 3.55
C TYR A 259 11.06 10.68 4.48
N TYR A 260 12.14 11.31 4.01
CA TYR A 260 12.83 12.38 4.74
C TYR A 260 11.91 13.58 5.01
N TYR A 261 10.99 13.85 4.10
CA TYR A 261 10.07 14.98 4.25
C TYR A 261 8.82 14.63 5.03
N GLU A 262 8.23 13.47 4.71
CA GLU A 262 6.92 13.10 5.25
C GLU A 262 6.77 11.57 5.32
N PRO A 263 6.53 11.00 6.52
CA PRO A 263 6.32 9.54 6.69
C PRO A 263 5.20 8.98 5.83
N THR A 264 4.23 9.80 5.46
CA THR A 264 3.12 9.39 4.59
C THR A 264 3.59 8.85 3.25
N PHE A 265 4.77 9.19 2.77
CA PHE A 265 5.33 8.62 1.54
C PHE A 265 5.72 7.14 1.69
N PHE A 266 5.90 6.63 2.90
CA PHE A 266 6.06 5.20 3.15
C PHE A 266 4.87 4.38 2.64
N ARG A 267 3.73 5.03 2.34
CA ARG A 267 2.54 4.39 1.72
C ARG A 267 2.85 3.66 0.42
N PHE A 268 3.86 4.07 -0.35
CA PHE A 268 4.23 3.37 -1.58
C PHE A 268 4.67 1.94 -1.30
N PHE A 269 5.48 1.74 -0.28
CA PHE A 269 5.87 0.41 0.17
C PHE A 269 4.72 -0.30 0.89
N ARG A 270 4.02 0.40 1.79
CA ARG A 270 2.92 -0.13 2.58
C ARG A 270 1.79 -0.70 1.72
N ASN A 271 1.42 -0.02 0.63
CA ASN A 271 0.40 -0.50 -0.30
C ASN A 271 0.79 -1.84 -0.93
N MET A 272 2.09 -2.08 -1.14
CA MET A 272 2.59 -3.35 -1.65
C MET A 272 2.57 -4.49 -0.64
N LEU A 273 2.45 -4.22 0.65
CA LEU A 273 2.33 -5.27 1.66
C LEU A 273 1.11 -6.15 1.41
N PHE A 274 0.00 -5.61 0.90
CA PHE A 274 -1.16 -6.42 0.50
C PHE A 274 -0.80 -7.48 -0.53
N VAL A 275 -0.05 -7.09 -1.56
CA VAL A 275 0.43 -8.01 -2.59
C VAL A 275 1.45 -9.00 -2.02
N ASN A 276 2.41 -8.48 -1.26
CA ASN A 276 3.47 -9.28 -0.65
C ASN A 276 2.89 -10.36 0.28
N TYR A 277 1.91 -10.04 1.11
CA TYR A 277 1.26 -10.99 2.02
C TYR A 277 0.51 -12.09 1.26
N ILE A 278 -0.12 -11.77 0.13
CA ILE A 278 -0.76 -12.77 -0.74
C ILE A 278 0.29 -13.75 -1.29
N TYR A 279 1.42 -13.25 -1.79
CA TYR A 279 2.48 -14.13 -2.31
C TYR A 279 3.19 -14.92 -1.22
N ILE A 280 3.43 -14.32 -0.07
CA ILE A 280 4.02 -14.99 1.09
C ILE A 280 3.11 -16.13 1.58
N SER A 281 1.80 -15.91 1.60
CA SER A 281 0.84 -16.93 2.05
C SER A 281 0.80 -18.18 1.15
N LYS A 282 1.20 -18.08 -0.13
CA LYS A 282 1.29 -19.23 -1.03
C LYS A 282 2.33 -20.27 -0.57
N ILE A 283 3.29 -19.86 0.28
CA ILE A 283 4.25 -20.79 0.89
C ILE A 283 3.52 -21.87 1.69
N PHE A 284 2.45 -21.52 2.39
CA PHE A 284 1.66 -22.47 3.18
C PHE A 284 0.93 -23.49 2.32
N ASP A 285 0.64 -23.17 1.06
CA ASP A 285 -0.08 -24.07 0.15
C ASP A 285 0.78 -25.24 -0.32
N LYS A 286 2.12 -25.10 -0.20
CA LYS A 286 3.09 -26.05 -0.77
C LYS A 286 3.86 -26.86 0.29
N THR A 287 3.67 -26.58 1.57
CA THR A 287 4.39 -27.22 2.65
C THR A 287 3.64 -28.42 3.18
N GLU A 288 3.89 -29.62 2.61
CA GLU A 288 3.34 -30.86 3.15
C GLU A 288 4.12 -31.44 4.32
N LYS A 289 5.38 -31.09 4.56
CA LYS A 289 6.27 -31.88 5.44
C LYS A 289 7.16 -31.13 6.43
N ASN A 290 7.34 -29.81 6.39
CA ASN A 290 8.25 -29.14 7.33
C ASN A 290 7.68 -27.87 7.92
N TYR A 291 6.90 -28.03 8.99
CA TYR A 291 6.27 -26.92 9.71
C TYR A 291 7.24 -25.91 10.31
N LYS A 292 8.49 -26.32 10.65
CA LYS A 292 9.43 -25.45 11.35
C LYS A 292 9.83 -24.23 10.52
N ASP A 293 10.25 -24.45 9.26
CA ASP A 293 10.69 -23.36 8.39
C ASP A 293 9.53 -22.41 8.06
N VAL A 294 8.33 -22.95 7.86
CA VAL A 294 7.11 -22.16 7.63
C VAL A 294 6.78 -21.30 8.84
N ILE A 295 6.84 -21.88 10.05
CA ILE A 295 6.58 -21.13 11.29
C ILE A 295 7.61 -20.02 11.47
N ILE A 296 8.89 -20.27 11.20
CA ILE A 296 9.95 -19.26 11.30
C ILE A 296 9.70 -18.11 10.32
N ILE A 297 9.41 -18.43 9.06
CA ILE A 297 9.16 -17.38 8.03
C ILE A 297 7.92 -16.58 8.38
N PHE A 298 6.81 -17.23 8.70
CA PHE A 298 5.58 -16.54 9.06
C PHE A 298 5.73 -15.72 10.34
N GLY A 299 6.36 -16.30 11.37
CA GLY A 299 6.67 -15.59 12.61
C GLY A 299 7.52 -14.35 12.36
N SER A 300 8.53 -14.45 11.48
CA SER A 300 9.37 -13.32 11.10
C SER A 300 8.57 -12.22 10.41
N ILE A 301 7.61 -12.58 9.55
CA ILE A 301 6.74 -11.61 8.85
C ILE A 301 5.75 -10.97 9.82
N VAL A 302 5.18 -11.74 10.75
CA VAL A 302 4.35 -11.23 11.84
C VAL A 302 5.14 -10.24 12.69
N CYS A 303 6.36 -10.59 13.10
CA CYS A 303 7.24 -9.66 13.81
C CYS A 303 7.54 -8.39 13.01
N PHE A 304 7.79 -8.53 11.71
CA PHE A 304 7.98 -7.37 10.84
C PHE A 304 6.73 -6.48 10.78
N ALA A 305 5.55 -7.07 10.57
CA ALA A 305 4.28 -6.32 10.54
C ALA A 305 4.02 -5.60 11.87
N LEU A 306 4.31 -6.25 13.00
CA LEU A 306 4.22 -5.64 14.33
C LEU A 306 5.24 -4.50 14.50
N LEU A 307 6.48 -4.67 14.03
CA LEU A 307 7.48 -3.59 14.08
C LEU A 307 7.04 -2.36 13.29
N VAL A 308 6.48 -2.56 12.09
CA VAL A 308 5.95 -1.45 11.29
C VAL A 308 4.77 -0.79 11.99
N PHE A 309 3.84 -1.58 12.54
CA PHE A 309 2.72 -1.08 13.33
C PHE A 309 3.19 -0.25 14.53
N LEU A 310 4.09 -0.79 15.34
CA LEU A 310 4.64 -0.09 16.51
C LEU A 310 5.38 1.19 16.10
N SER A 311 6.16 1.13 15.02
CA SER A 311 6.86 2.32 14.51
C SER A 311 5.89 3.42 14.12
N GLN A 312 4.79 3.09 13.44
CA GLN A 312 3.84 4.08 12.93
C GLN A 312 2.87 4.61 14.00
N PHE A 313 2.37 3.74 14.85
CA PHE A 313 1.30 4.07 15.78
C PHE A 313 1.75 4.38 17.19
N VAL A 314 2.95 3.92 17.60
CA VAL A 314 3.43 4.06 18.97
C VAL A 314 4.68 4.95 19.05
N LEU A 315 5.72 4.64 18.24
CA LEU A 315 7.03 5.27 18.40
C LEU A 315 7.15 6.61 17.64
N PHE A 316 6.56 6.68 16.43
CA PHE A 316 6.69 7.83 15.55
C PHE A 316 5.30 8.41 15.22
N GLY A 317 5.18 9.70 15.28
CA GLY A 317 3.95 10.38 14.95
C GLY A 317 3.19 10.86 16.20
N LYS A 318 1.86 10.90 16.08
CA LYS A 318 1.00 11.47 17.13
C LYS A 318 0.58 10.48 18.22
N GLY A 319 1.12 9.24 18.17
CA GLY A 319 0.81 8.19 19.15
C GLY A 319 -0.47 7.42 18.86
N PHE A 320 -0.63 6.28 19.55
CA PHE A 320 -1.78 5.39 19.38
C PHE A 320 -3.10 6.06 19.81
N ASP A 321 -3.08 6.89 20.85
CA ASP A 321 -4.27 7.61 21.32
C ASP A 321 -4.86 8.51 20.24
N TYR A 322 -4.02 9.11 19.41
CA TYR A 322 -4.46 10.00 18.35
C TYR A 322 -4.84 9.27 17.06
N LEU A 323 -4.12 8.19 16.71
CA LEU A 323 -4.31 7.46 15.44
C LEU A 323 -5.21 6.24 15.58
N GLY A 324 -5.02 5.46 16.63
CA GLY A 324 -5.66 4.16 16.82
C GLY A 324 -6.96 4.22 17.62
N VAL A 325 -6.95 4.91 18.75
CA VAL A 325 -8.12 4.99 19.65
C VAL A 325 -9.39 5.45 18.95
N PRO A 326 -9.37 6.49 18.08
CA PRO A 326 -10.58 6.94 17.38
C PRO A 326 -11.21 5.89 16.45
N ILE A 327 -10.45 4.88 15.99
CA ILE A 327 -11.00 3.77 15.20
C ILE A 327 -12.04 2.98 16.00
N PHE A 328 -11.86 2.91 17.32
CA PHE A 328 -12.74 2.18 18.24
C PHE A 328 -13.79 3.09 18.86
N GLU A 329 -13.39 4.22 19.45
CA GLU A 329 -14.30 5.11 20.17
C GLU A 329 -15.31 5.80 19.26
N ALA A 330 -14.89 6.25 18.08
CA ALA A 330 -15.77 6.87 17.09
C ALA A 330 -16.39 5.84 16.13
N ASN A 331 -16.47 4.58 16.51
CA ASN A 331 -17.04 3.53 15.68
C ASN A 331 -18.53 3.35 15.97
N ARG A 332 -19.38 3.47 14.94
CA ARG A 332 -20.84 3.39 15.05
C ARG A 332 -21.38 2.04 15.56
N PHE A 333 -20.59 0.97 15.50
CA PHE A 333 -21.01 -0.37 15.90
C PHE A 333 -20.52 -0.76 17.29
N ILE A 334 -19.36 -0.26 17.71
CA ILE A 334 -18.70 -0.65 18.95
C ILE A 334 -18.28 0.53 19.83
N GLY A 335 -18.31 1.77 19.30
CA GLY A 335 -18.03 2.99 20.06
C GLY A 335 -19.10 3.27 21.10
N LYS A 336 -18.72 3.99 22.16
CA LYS A 336 -19.61 4.43 23.23
C LYS A 336 -20.27 5.75 22.88
#